data_f593b4ccd8a5ed2eac11ce952bff7d5a
#
_entry.id   f593b4ccd8a5ed2eac11ce952bff7d5a
#
_cell.length_a   1.000
_cell.length_b   1.000
_cell.length_c   1.000
_cell.angle_alpha   90.00
_cell.angle_beta   90.00
_cell.angle_gamma   90.00
#
_symmetry.space_group_name_H-M   'P 1'
#
loop_
_entity.id
_entity.type
_entity.pdbx_description
1 polymer ?
#
loop_
_entity_poly.entity_id
_entity_poly.type
_entity_poly.pdbx_seq_one_letter_code
_entity_poly.pdbx_strand_id
1 'polypeptide(L)'
;MGVFVKLGAEYFSSAELVFYRSLFGLVVIYLIIRLQGLSLATPNLKMHFWRGFSGFVALMLFFYALSVLPLATAITLNYTSPLFLAMFTTVMLREGPRPLLIFTIILGFAGVVFLLRPTLHAEQLNAGLLGLLSGFFAGIAYLNVKQLGAMGEPEWRVVFYFTLFCTLGGGIWMLFHSFHA
;
A
#
# COMPACT_ATOMS: atom_id res chain seq x y z
N MET A 1 5.87 12.15 3.94
CA MET A 1 4.98 11.83 2.81
C MET A 1 3.52 12.03 3.16
N GLY A 2 2.97 11.43 4.24
CA GLY A 2 1.55 11.55 4.61
C GLY A 2 1.03 12.99 4.75
N VAL A 3 1.84 13.91 5.27
CA VAL A 3 1.49 15.34 5.40
C VAL A 3 1.21 15.97 4.03
N PHE A 4 2.10 15.77 3.06
CA PHE A 4 1.91 16.31 1.70
C PHE A 4 0.70 15.71 0.99
N VAL A 5 0.43 14.42 1.21
CA VAL A 5 -0.77 13.77 0.68
C VAL A 5 -2.03 14.35 1.31
N LYS A 6 -2.02 14.62 2.64
CA LYS A 6 -3.17 15.23 3.31
C LYS A 6 -3.44 16.65 2.81
N LEU A 7 -2.42 17.46 2.63
CA LEU A 7 -2.55 18.80 2.05
C LEU A 7 -3.03 18.73 0.59
N GLY A 8 -2.49 17.78 -0.19
CA GLY A 8 -2.92 17.58 -1.58
C GLY A 8 -4.35 17.06 -1.69
N ALA A 9 -4.86 16.32 -0.70
CA ALA A 9 -6.22 15.78 -0.69
C ALA A 9 -7.31 16.87 -0.57
N GLU A 10 -6.93 18.11 -0.26
CA GLU A 10 -7.85 19.26 -0.29
C GLU A 10 -8.15 19.72 -1.74
N TYR A 11 -7.25 19.41 -2.68
CA TYR A 11 -7.32 19.87 -4.08
C TYR A 11 -7.46 18.72 -5.08
N PHE A 12 -6.98 17.52 -4.73
CA PHE A 12 -6.89 16.38 -5.63
C PHE A 12 -7.60 15.16 -5.03
N SER A 13 -8.21 14.36 -5.88
CA SER A 13 -8.76 13.06 -5.48
C SER A 13 -7.64 12.07 -5.10
N SER A 14 -8.00 11.05 -4.34
CA SER A 14 -7.04 10.00 -3.95
C SER A 14 -6.40 9.33 -5.17
N ALA A 15 -7.14 9.16 -6.27
CA ALA A 15 -6.64 8.57 -7.51
C ALA A 15 -5.62 9.47 -8.22
N GLU A 16 -5.89 10.77 -8.28
CA GLU A 16 -4.97 11.76 -8.85
C GLU A 16 -3.65 11.80 -8.08
N LEU A 17 -3.72 11.80 -6.76
CA LEU A 17 -2.53 11.77 -5.91
C LEU A 17 -1.70 10.49 -6.12
N VAL A 18 -2.36 9.33 -6.26
CA VAL A 18 -1.67 8.06 -6.59
C VAL A 18 -1.06 8.13 -7.98
N PHE A 19 -1.77 8.67 -8.96
CA PHE A 19 -1.29 8.81 -10.34
C PHE A 19 -0.05 9.69 -10.43
N TYR A 20 -0.12 10.95 -9.97
CA TYR A 20 1.01 11.90 -10.09
C TYR A 20 2.25 11.41 -9.33
N ARG A 21 2.06 10.89 -8.10
CA ARG A 21 3.15 10.33 -7.33
C ARG A 21 3.82 9.15 -8.06
N SER A 22 3.00 8.25 -8.61
CA SER A 22 3.50 7.04 -9.27
C SER A 22 4.12 7.35 -10.62
N LEU A 23 3.57 8.31 -11.36
CA LEU A 23 4.13 8.79 -12.62
C LEU A 23 5.53 9.39 -12.41
N PHE A 24 5.69 10.26 -11.40
CA PHE A 24 7.00 10.80 -11.06
C PHE A 24 7.99 9.69 -10.68
N GLY A 25 7.56 8.76 -9.82
CA GLY A 25 8.39 7.61 -9.44
C GLY A 25 8.76 6.72 -10.64
N LEU A 26 7.82 6.51 -11.57
CA LEU A 26 8.05 5.74 -12.80
C LEU A 26 9.09 6.39 -13.70
N VAL A 27 9.01 7.70 -13.91
CA VAL A 27 10.00 8.45 -14.72
C VAL A 27 11.38 8.33 -14.10
N VAL A 28 11.50 8.57 -12.80
CA VAL A 28 12.79 8.51 -12.10
C VAL A 28 13.41 7.10 -12.18
N ILE A 29 12.65 6.05 -11.85
CA ILE A 29 13.17 4.69 -11.87
C ILE A 29 13.50 4.23 -13.29
N TYR A 30 12.69 4.62 -14.29
CA TYR A 30 12.97 4.32 -15.70
C TYR A 30 14.26 4.96 -16.17
N LEU A 31 14.53 6.23 -15.82
CA LEU A 31 15.78 6.91 -16.15
C LEU A 31 16.99 6.18 -15.53
N ILE A 32 16.90 5.79 -14.25
CA ILE A 32 17.95 5.03 -13.57
C ILE A 32 18.22 3.71 -14.32
N ILE A 33 17.18 2.96 -14.66
CA ILE A 33 17.29 1.69 -15.40
C ILE A 33 17.97 1.89 -16.75
N ARG A 34 17.60 2.93 -17.50
CA ARG A 34 18.17 3.24 -18.80
C ARG A 34 19.63 3.64 -18.71
N LEU A 35 19.99 4.49 -17.73
CA LEU A 35 21.37 4.95 -17.52
C LEU A 35 22.30 3.80 -17.10
N GLN A 36 21.79 2.82 -16.36
CA GLN A 36 22.56 1.68 -15.89
C GLN A 36 22.52 0.47 -16.85
N GLY A 37 21.79 0.57 -17.98
CA GLY A 37 21.67 -0.52 -18.95
C GLY A 37 21.01 -1.79 -18.42
N LEU A 38 20.12 -1.67 -17.41
CA LEU A 38 19.49 -2.80 -16.74
C LEU A 38 18.33 -3.38 -17.55
N SER A 39 18.14 -4.70 -17.49
CA SER A 39 17.07 -5.38 -18.22
C SER A 39 15.77 -5.43 -17.44
N LEU A 40 14.68 -4.96 -18.03
CA LEU A 40 13.31 -5.03 -17.48
C LEU A 40 12.70 -6.42 -17.61
N ALA A 41 13.26 -7.32 -18.40
CA ALA A 41 12.70 -8.66 -18.60
C ALA A 41 12.69 -9.46 -17.30
N THR A 42 11.56 -10.09 -17.00
CA THR A 42 11.37 -10.94 -15.83
C THR A 42 10.52 -12.17 -16.16
N PRO A 43 10.84 -13.35 -15.67
CA PRO A 43 9.97 -14.53 -15.77
C PRO A 43 8.76 -14.46 -14.80
N ASN A 44 8.80 -13.55 -13.81
CA ASN A 44 7.84 -13.50 -12.69
C ASN A 44 6.75 -12.42 -12.85
N LEU A 45 6.32 -12.11 -14.09
CA LEU A 45 5.32 -11.06 -14.39
C LEU A 45 4.03 -11.21 -13.58
N LYS A 46 3.54 -12.45 -13.40
CA LYS A 46 2.33 -12.72 -12.61
C LYS A 46 2.48 -12.24 -11.16
N MET A 47 3.66 -12.42 -10.57
CA MET A 47 3.93 -12.00 -9.20
C MET A 47 4.02 -10.46 -9.11
N HIS A 48 4.66 -9.81 -10.09
CA HIS A 48 4.68 -8.35 -10.20
C HIS A 48 3.28 -7.77 -10.37
N PHE A 49 2.39 -8.44 -11.11
CA PHE A 49 0.99 -8.04 -11.22
C PHE A 49 0.27 -8.09 -9.87
N TRP A 50 0.36 -9.20 -9.14
CA TRP A 50 -0.25 -9.33 -7.80
C TRP A 50 0.31 -8.32 -6.81
N ARG A 51 1.64 -8.07 -6.86
CA ARG A 51 2.29 -7.01 -6.08
C ARG A 51 1.75 -5.62 -6.45
N GLY A 52 1.61 -5.35 -7.74
CA GLY A 52 1.07 -4.09 -8.25
C GLY A 52 -0.38 -3.89 -7.84
N PHE A 53 -1.22 -4.89 -8.04
CA PHE A 53 -2.64 -4.85 -7.70
C PHE A 53 -2.86 -4.63 -6.20
N SER A 54 -2.28 -5.48 -5.34
CA SER A 54 -2.45 -5.34 -3.89
C SER A 54 -1.91 -4.02 -3.37
N GLY A 55 -0.76 -3.56 -3.88
CA GLY A 55 -0.19 -2.28 -3.49
C GLY A 55 -0.98 -1.07 -4.00
N PHE A 56 -1.57 -1.14 -5.20
CA PHE A 56 -2.44 -0.09 -5.74
C PHE A 56 -3.71 0.06 -4.90
N VAL A 57 -4.40 -1.05 -4.60
CA VAL A 57 -5.58 -1.05 -3.74
C VAL A 57 -5.23 -0.49 -2.35
N ALA A 58 -4.11 -0.93 -1.77
CA ALA A 58 -3.65 -0.42 -0.49
C ALA A 58 -3.44 1.11 -0.51
N LEU A 59 -2.81 1.65 -1.57
CA LEU A 59 -2.58 3.09 -1.70
C LEU A 59 -3.87 3.88 -1.86
N MET A 60 -4.79 3.40 -2.70
CA MET A 60 -6.09 4.05 -2.92
C MET A 60 -6.87 4.16 -1.61
N LEU A 61 -6.98 3.05 -0.87
CA LEU A 61 -7.66 3.01 0.42
C LEU A 61 -6.96 3.87 1.48
N PHE A 62 -5.63 3.87 1.50
CA PHE A 62 -4.85 4.68 2.43
C PHE A 62 -5.01 6.18 2.15
N PHE A 63 -4.97 6.60 0.90
CA PHE A 63 -5.13 8.01 0.54
C PHE A 63 -6.55 8.49 0.79
N TYR A 64 -7.55 7.64 0.54
CA TYR A 64 -8.93 7.92 0.96
C TYR A 64 -9.03 8.05 2.49
N ALA A 65 -8.44 7.15 3.26
CA ALA A 65 -8.43 7.27 4.71
C ALA A 65 -7.74 8.57 5.18
N LEU A 66 -6.65 8.97 4.52
CA LEU A 66 -5.96 10.24 4.80
C LEU A 66 -6.81 11.47 4.51
N SER A 67 -7.68 11.45 3.49
CA SER A 67 -8.56 12.60 3.19
C SER A 67 -9.64 12.78 4.26
N VAL A 68 -10.18 11.69 4.81
CA VAL A 68 -11.33 11.71 5.74
C VAL A 68 -10.89 11.73 7.21
N LEU A 69 -9.86 10.95 7.56
CA LEU A 69 -9.45 10.75 8.97
C LEU A 69 -8.36 11.73 9.40
N PRO A 70 -8.18 11.95 10.72
CA PRO A 70 -6.99 12.59 11.24
C PRO A 70 -5.72 11.85 10.78
N LEU A 71 -4.67 12.61 10.44
CA LEU A 71 -3.41 12.08 9.89
C LEU A 71 -2.82 10.94 10.74
N ALA A 72 -2.79 11.13 12.06
CA ALA A 72 -2.26 10.13 12.99
C ALA A 72 -3.05 8.82 12.93
N THR A 73 -4.39 8.89 12.89
CA THR A 73 -5.27 7.73 12.82
C THR A 73 -5.07 6.95 11.52
N ALA A 74 -5.09 7.64 10.37
CA ALA A 74 -4.90 7.00 9.07
C ALA A 74 -3.53 6.32 8.95
N ILE A 75 -2.46 6.98 9.43
CA ILE A 75 -1.10 6.41 9.43
C ILE A 75 -1.02 5.18 10.35
N THR A 76 -1.60 5.24 11.55
CA THR A 76 -1.57 4.11 12.49
C THR A 76 -2.34 2.91 11.92
N LEU A 77 -3.48 3.13 11.27
CA LEU A 77 -4.23 2.05 10.61
C LEU A 77 -3.42 1.40 9.47
N ASN A 78 -2.75 2.17 8.66
CA ASN A 78 -1.88 1.64 7.62
C ASN A 78 -0.66 0.89 8.19
N TYR A 79 -0.14 1.31 9.34
CA TYR A 79 0.94 0.63 10.07
C TYR A 79 0.53 -0.68 10.73
N THR A 80 -0.72 -1.13 10.59
CA THR A 80 -1.09 -2.52 10.90
C THR A 80 -0.55 -3.51 9.85
N SER A 81 -0.06 -3.03 8.71
CA SER A 81 0.47 -3.88 7.63
C SER A 81 1.58 -4.86 8.06
N PRO A 82 2.53 -4.54 8.98
CA PRO A 82 3.46 -5.52 9.50
C PRO A 82 2.80 -6.63 10.32
N LEU A 83 1.70 -6.34 11.01
CA LEU A 83 0.93 -7.36 11.76
C LEU A 83 0.29 -8.36 10.80
N PHE A 84 -0.34 -7.87 9.73
CA PHE A 84 -0.88 -8.71 8.66
C PHE A 84 0.21 -9.51 7.95
N LEU A 85 1.36 -8.87 7.65
CA LEU A 85 2.51 -9.56 7.05
C LEU A 85 3.00 -10.69 7.95
N ALA A 86 3.13 -10.48 9.25
CA ALA A 86 3.53 -11.51 10.21
C ALA A 86 2.54 -12.67 10.21
N MET A 87 1.24 -12.38 10.22
CA MET A 87 0.18 -13.38 10.15
C MET A 87 0.26 -14.19 8.85
N PHE A 88 0.35 -13.55 7.69
CA PHE A 88 0.46 -14.23 6.39
C PHE A 88 1.72 -15.08 6.28
N THR A 89 2.84 -14.56 6.76
CA THR A 89 4.12 -15.30 6.74
C THR A 89 4.04 -16.57 7.59
N THR A 90 3.45 -16.51 8.77
CA THR A 90 3.26 -17.67 9.66
C THR A 90 2.37 -18.73 9.01
N VAL A 91 1.26 -18.32 8.42
CA VAL A 91 0.34 -19.24 7.72
C VAL A 91 1.02 -19.87 6.50
N MET A 92 1.75 -19.08 5.73
CA MET A 92 2.38 -19.53 4.50
C MET A 92 3.57 -20.47 4.73
N LEU A 93 4.41 -20.18 5.73
CA LEU A 93 5.56 -21.02 6.06
C LEU A 93 5.18 -22.29 6.84
N ARG A 94 3.89 -22.43 7.20
CA ARG A 94 3.41 -23.55 8.05
C ARG A 94 4.27 -23.74 9.32
N GLU A 95 4.94 -22.67 9.75
CA GLU A 95 5.63 -22.67 11.03
C GLU A 95 4.59 -22.79 12.14
N GLY A 96 4.87 -23.64 13.12
CA GLY A 96 3.99 -23.77 14.29
C GLY A 96 3.80 -22.40 14.97
N PRO A 97 2.64 -22.17 15.61
CA PRO A 97 2.32 -20.88 16.20
C PRO A 97 3.34 -20.52 17.27
N ARG A 98 4.12 -19.47 17.06
CA ARG A 98 5.04 -18.91 18.05
C ARG A 98 4.24 -18.07 19.04
N PRO A 99 4.15 -18.43 20.33
CA PRO A 99 3.26 -17.76 21.26
C PRO A 99 3.56 -16.27 21.41
N LEU A 100 4.84 -15.89 21.35
CA LEU A 100 5.25 -14.49 21.39
C LEU A 100 4.73 -13.70 20.17
N LEU A 101 4.74 -14.29 18.98
CA LEU A 101 4.23 -13.65 17.77
C LEU A 101 2.70 -13.46 17.86
N ILE A 102 1.99 -14.46 18.33
CA ILE A 102 0.53 -14.37 18.54
C ILE A 102 0.21 -13.26 19.55
N PHE A 103 0.95 -13.22 20.66
CA PHE A 103 0.78 -12.17 21.68
C PHE A 103 1.00 -10.77 21.10
N THR A 104 2.07 -10.56 20.32
CA THR A 104 2.35 -9.26 19.70
C THR A 104 1.30 -8.85 18.66
N ILE A 105 0.76 -9.79 17.88
CA ILE A 105 -0.34 -9.53 16.94
C ILE A 105 -1.61 -9.11 17.69
N ILE A 106 -2.00 -9.85 18.74
CA ILE A 106 -3.18 -9.53 19.55
C ILE A 106 -3.02 -8.15 20.20
N LEU A 107 -1.86 -7.87 20.79
CA LEU A 107 -1.58 -6.58 21.43
C LEU A 107 -1.63 -5.44 20.41
N GLY A 108 -1.07 -5.64 19.22
CA GLY A 108 -1.11 -4.67 18.12
C GLY A 108 -2.54 -4.36 17.68
N PHE A 109 -3.39 -5.38 17.46
CA PHE A 109 -4.79 -5.16 17.09
C PHE A 109 -5.62 -4.56 18.25
N ALA A 110 -5.33 -4.92 19.50
CA ALA A 110 -5.94 -4.26 20.64
C ALA A 110 -5.64 -2.76 20.66
N GLY A 111 -4.39 -2.37 20.39
CA GLY A 111 -3.99 -0.96 20.23
C GLY A 111 -4.79 -0.25 19.14
N VAL A 112 -5.02 -0.90 17.99
CA VAL A 112 -5.86 -0.35 16.91
C VAL A 112 -7.30 -0.15 17.36
N VAL A 113 -7.88 -1.10 18.09
CA VAL A 113 -9.25 -0.98 18.63
C VAL A 113 -9.36 0.20 19.61
N PHE A 114 -8.36 0.38 20.48
CA PHE A 114 -8.31 1.53 21.38
C PHE A 114 -8.20 2.85 20.63
N LEU A 115 -7.42 2.90 19.55
CA LEU A 115 -7.27 4.09 18.71
C LEU A 115 -8.60 4.45 18.00
N LEU A 116 -9.34 3.46 17.52
CA LEU A 116 -10.58 3.68 16.76
C LEU A 116 -11.75 4.11 17.66
N ARG A 117 -11.83 3.60 18.89
CA ARG A 117 -12.97 3.84 19.77
C ARG A 117 -13.23 5.31 20.16
N PRO A 118 -12.22 6.13 20.56
CA PRO A 118 -12.50 7.49 21.05
C PRO A 118 -12.49 8.57 19.95
N THR A 119 -12.03 8.27 18.74
CA THR A 119 -11.72 9.30 17.73
C THR A 119 -12.66 9.30 16.53
N LEU A 120 -13.50 8.27 16.37
CA LEU A 120 -14.36 8.14 15.20
C LEU A 120 -15.82 8.39 15.54
N HIS A 121 -16.40 9.43 14.98
CA HIS A 121 -17.85 9.55 14.83
C HIS A 121 -18.35 8.44 13.89
N ALA A 122 -19.65 8.10 13.99
CA ALA A 122 -20.26 7.02 13.20
C ALA A 122 -19.98 7.16 11.68
N GLU A 123 -19.92 8.40 11.18
CA GLU A 123 -19.61 8.73 9.78
C GLU A 123 -18.16 8.41 9.38
N GLN A 124 -17.24 8.41 10.34
CA GLN A 124 -15.81 8.12 10.11
C GLN A 124 -15.46 6.63 10.25
N LEU A 125 -16.41 5.82 10.76
CA LEU A 125 -16.17 4.39 10.97
C LEU A 125 -15.85 3.68 9.65
N ASN A 126 -16.55 4.01 8.58
CA ASN A 126 -16.30 3.44 7.25
C ASN A 126 -14.89 3.78 6.76
N ALA A 127 -14.45 5.03 6.93
CA ALA A 127 -13.09 5.44 6.58
C ALA A 127 -12.03 4.73 7.45
N GLY A 128 -12.35 4.47 8.73
CA GLY A 128 -11.51 3.68 9.63
C GLY A 128 -11.36 2.23 9.18
N LEU A 129 -12.45 1.58 8.79
CA LEU A 129 -12.44 0.22 8.24
C LEU A 129 -11.66 0.16 6.92
N LEU A 130 -11.83 1.14 6.03
CA LEU A 130 -11.07 1.23 4.78
C LEU A 130 -9.58 1.48 5.04
N GLY A 131 -9.24 2.29 6.06
CA GLY A 131 -7.87 2.48 6.53
C GLY A 131 -7.23 1.19 7.03
N LEU A 132 -7.97 0.39 7.82
CA LEU A 132 -7.51 -0.92 8.27
C LEU A 132 -7.35 -1.90 7.09
N LEU A 133 -8.30 -1.89 6.16
CA LEU A 133 -8.23 -2.68 4.93
C LEU A 133 -7.02 -2.28 4.05
N SER A 134 -6.64 -1.00 4.07
CA SER A 134 -5.38 -0.57 3.42
C SER A 134 -4.16 -1.26 4.01
N GLY A 135 -4.10 -1.39 5.34
CA GLY A 135 -3.06 -2.14 6.05
C GLY A 135 -3.03 -3.63 5.67
N PHE A 136 -4.19 -4.26 5.51
CA PHE A 136 -4.31 -5.65 5.06
C PHE A 136 -3.73 -5.84 3.64
N PHE A 137 -4.15 -5.03 2.67
CA PHE A 137 -3.61 -5.09 1.31
C PHE A 137 -2.13 -4.70 1.23
N ALA A 138 -1.67 -3.77 2.07
CA ALA A 138 -0.26 -3.46 2.20
C ALA A 138 0.53 -4.66 2.74
N GLY A 139 -0.01 -5.40 3.71
CA GLY A 139 0.57 -6.65 4.20
C GLY A 139 0.74 -7.70 3.09
N ILE A 140 -0.28 -7.90 2.24
CA ILE A 140 -0.19 -8.77 1.05
C ILE A 140 0.88 -8.25 0.08
N ALA A 141 0.92 -6.95 -0.17
CA ALA A 141 1.91 -6.35 -1.05
C ALA A 141 3.34 -6.58 -0.55
N TYR A 142 3.59 -6.43 0.75
CA TYR A 142 4.90 -6.73 1.37
C TYR A 142 5.25 -8.22 1.34
N LEU A 143 4.26 -9.11 1.49
CA LEU A 143 4.47 -10.53 1.30
C LEU A 143 4.95 -10.85 -0.12
N ASN A 144 4.30 -10.27 -1.14
CA ASN A 144 4.71 -10.43 -2.53
C ASN A 144 6.12 -9.86 -2.79
N VAL A 145 6.50 -8.73 -2.16
CA VAL A 145 7.88 -8.20 -2.24
C VAL A 145 8.88 -9.19 -1.64
N LYS A 146 8.57 -9.76 -0.48
CA LYS A 146 9.42 -10.78 0.17
C LYS A 146 9.60 -12.01 -0.73
N GLN A 147 8.53 -12.46 -1.39
CA GLN A 147 8.58 -13.60 -2.31
C GLN A 147 9.38 -13.29 -3.57
N LEU A 148 9.19 -12.10 -4.17
CA LEU A 148 9.97 -11.66 -5.34
C LEU A 148 11.47 -11.58 -4.99
N GLY A 149 11.82 -11.03 -3.82
CA GLY A 149 13.20 -11.03 -3.33
C GLY A 149 13.78 -12.43 -3.15
N ALA A 150 13.00 -13.38 -2.63
CA ALA A 150 13.40 -14.78 -2.51
C ALA A 150 13.60 -15.49 -3.87
N MET A 151 12.91 -15.02 -4.92
CA MET A 151 13.10 -15.48 -6.30
C MET A 151 14.29 -14.80 -7.03
N GLY A 152 15.03 -13.93 -6.34
CA GLY A 152 16.17 -13.22 -6.92
C GLY A 152 15.80 -12.00 -7.77
N GLU A 153 14.56 -11.51 -7.68
CA GLU A 153 14.17 -10.29 -8.38
C GLU A 153 14.82 -9.06 -7.72
N PRO A 154 15.50 -8.21 -8.49
CA PRO A 154 16.12 -7.01 -7.93
C PRO A 154 15.07 -5.97 -7.53
N GLU A 155 15.34 -5.23 -6.45
CA GLU A 155 14.42 -4.27 -5.85
C GLU A 155 13.95 -3.19 -6.84
N TRP A 156 14.86 -2.67 -7.69
CA TRP A 156 14.53 -1.65 -8.68
C TRP A 156 13.48 -2.12 -9.69
N ARG A 157 13.49 -3.42 -10.05
CA ARG A 157 12.50 -4.01 -10.96
C ARG A 157 11.13 -4.11 -10.29
N VAL A 158 11.08 -4.49 -9.00
CA VAL A 158 9.85 -4.53 -8.21
C VAL A 158 9.23 -3.13 -8.11
N VAL A 159 10.06 -2.10 -7.88
CA VAL A 159 9.63 -0.69 -7.85
C VAL A 159 9.11 -0.24 -9.21
N PHE A 160 9.82 -0.57 -10.30
CA PHE A 160 9.40 -0.20 -11.66
C PHE A 160 8.01 -0.75 -12.00
N TYR A 161 7.80 -2.05 -11.86
CA TYR A 161 6.50 -2.67 -12.17
C TYR A 161 5.39 -2.15 -11.26
N PHE A 162 5.70 -1.89 -10.01
CA PHE A 162 4.73 -1.30 -9.09
C PHE A 162 4.31 0.12 -9.48
N THR A 163 5.27 1.00 -9.77
CA THR A 163 4.96 2.37 -10.19
C THR A 163 4.26 2.40 -11.54
N LEU A 164 4.64 1.51 -12.47
CA LEU A 164 3.95 1.33 -13.75
C LEU A 164 2.48 0.92 -13.53
N PHE A 165 2.23 -0.07 -12.67
CA PHE A 165 0.87 -0.53 -12.38
C PHE A 165 0.02 0.57 -11.74
N CYS A 166 0.57 1.31 -10.76
CA CYS A 166 -0.12 2.41 -10.11
C CYS A 166 -0.40 3.57 -11.06
N THR A 167 0.52 3.87 -11.99
CA THR A 167 0.32 4.92 -13.00
C THR A 167 -0.79 4.52 -13.97
N LEU A 168 -0.77 3.27 -14.47
CA LEU A 168 -1.81 2.78 -15.37
C LEU A 168 -3.17 2.69 -14.65
N GLY A 169 -3.22 2.13 -13.45
CA GLY A 169 -4.45 2.00 -12.66
C GLY A 169 -5.04 3.36 -12.27
N GLY A 170 -4.22 4.29 -11.80
CA GLY A 170 -4.63 5.66 -11.51
C GLY A 170 -5.09 6.42 -12.75
N GLY A 171 -4.37 6.29 -13.88
CA GLY A 171 -4.75 6.90 -15.14
C GLY A 171 -6.06 6.36 -15.70
N ILE A 172 -6.29 5.06 -15.67
CA ILE A 172 -7.55 4.44 -16.06
C ILE A 172 -8.70 4.96 -15.18
N TRP A 173 -8.49 4.99 -13.85
CA TRP A 173 -9.51 5.52 -12.94
C TRP A 173 -9.89 6.96 -13.26
N MET A 174 -8.91 7.82 -13.56
CA MET A 174 -9.13 9.22 -13.93
C MET A 174 -9.90 9.38 -15.24
N LEU A 175 -9.77 8.46 -16.20
CA LEU A 175 -10.54 8.50 -17.46
C LEU A 175 -12.05 8.24 -17.25
N PHE A 176 -12.42 7.51 -16.19
CA PHE A 176 -13.82 7.18 -15.88
C PHE A 176 -14.47 8.13 -14.86
N HIS A 177 -13.68 8.93 -14.15
CA HIS A 177 -14.17 9.89 -13.18
C HIS A 177 -13.66 11.27 -13.58
N SER A 178 -14.59 12.23 -13.72
CA SER A 178 -14.28 13.61 -14.10
C SER A 178 -13.21 14.22 -13.20
N PHE A 179 -12.24 14.89 -13.81
CA PHE A 179 -11.24 15.70 -13.14
C PHE A 179 -11.93 16.72 -12.22
N HIS A 180 -11.56 16.74 -10.94
CA HIS A 180 -11.76 17.92 -10.13
C HIS A 180 -10.62 18.90 -10.46
N ALA A 181 -10.90 19.84 -11.36
CA ALA A 181 -10.07 21.00 -11.62
C ALA A 181 -10.51 22.12 -10.68
#